data_8b3a0ff6385ba12a2658f330328bdea8
#
_entry.id   8b3a0ff6385ba12a2658f330328bdea8
#
_cell.length_a   1.000
_cell.length_b   1.000
_cell.length_c   1.000
_cell.angle_alpha   90.00
_cell.angle_beta   90.00
_cell.angle_gamma   90.00
#
_symmetry.space_group_name_H-M   'P 1'
#
loop_
_entity.id
_entity.type
_entity.pdbx_description
1 polymer ?
#
loop_
_entity_poly.entity_id
_entity_poly.type
_entity_poly.pdbx_seq_one_letter_code
_entity_poly.pdbx_strand_id
1 'polypeptide(L)'
;KDSLAQSSNLLDHGYAYPRKMITYFAQVEPETVRQMFRNLFSEDRSLTERISAFSLEADGLLSRHKTKASMKRHYQSDRTICTYLFFVHPEQYYIYQFRKLRDFAAEIDYDLDCKMGDPQNVCTYMELAEQVRNEVRQDPELVQEVKSKLDNTCYSDEQLHLLTDDVIYFSCQIHR
;
A
#
# COMPACT_ATOMS: atom_id res chain seq x y z
N LYS A 1 -13.67 4.02 12.75
CA LYS A 1 -12.93 5.29 13.01
C LYS A 1 -11.67 5.01 13.83
N ASP A 2 -11.78 4.19 14.85
CA ASP A 2 -10.68 3.93 15.78
C ASP A 2 -9.60 3.03 15.19
N SER A 3 -9.96 2.04 14.36
CA SER A 3 -9.01 1.14 13.67
C SER A 3 -8.01 1.84 12.75
N LEU A 4 -8.33 3.04 12.25
CA LEU A 4 -7.43 3.84 11.42
C LEU A 4 -6.83 5.05 12.15
N ALA A 5 -7.05 5.18 13.45
CA ALA A 5 -6.64 6.38 14.21
C ALA A 5 -5.11 6.55 14.23
N GLN A 6 -4.37 5.46 14.35
CA GLN A 6 -2.90 5.47 14.45
C GLN A 6 -2.18 5.34 13.11
N SER A 7 -2.92 5.19 11.99
CA SER A 7 -2.34 4.98 10.65
C SER A 7 -2.24 6.25 9.81
N SER A 8 -2.31 7.42 10.43
CA SER A 8 -2.26 8.70 9.71
C SER A 8 -0.94 8.93 8.97
N ASN A 9 0.17 8.47 9.51
CA ASN A 9 1.49 8.57 8.91
C ASN A 9 1.64 7.77 7.60
N LEU A 10 0.93 6.66 7.46
CA LEU A 10 0.95 5.83 6.26
C LEU A 10 -0.15 6.21 5.25
N LEU A 11 -1.33 6.59 5.73
CA LEU A 11 -2.48 6.89 4.88
C LEU A 11 -2.54 8.35 4.45
N ASP A 12 -2.48 9.30 5.41
CA ASP A 12 -2.59 10.72 5.09
C ASP A 12 -1.20 11.29 4.69
N HIS A 13 -1.12 12.03 3.58
CA HIS A 13 0.13 12.63 3.13
C HIS A 13 -0.13 13.95 2.39
N GLY A 14 0.62 14.98 2.74
CA GLY A 14 0.48 16.31 2.16
C GLY A 14 -0.97 16.82 2.24
N TYR A 15 -1.58 17.06 1.09
CA TYR A 15 -2.98 17.51 0.98
C TYR A 15 -3.96 16.38 0.65
N ALA A 16 -3.54 15.11 0.70
CA ALA A 16 -4.40 13.95 0.48
C ALA A 16 -4.86 13.39 1.83
N TYR A 17 -6.16 13.19 1.97
CA TYR A 17 -6.80 12.73 3.21
C TYR A 17 -7.65 11.46 2.97
N PRO A 18 -7.07 10.35 2.49
CA PRO A 18 -7.81 9.13 2.19
C PRO A 18 -8.56 8.57 3.41
N ARG A 19 -7.95 8.63 4.60
CA ARG A 19 -8.56 8.18 5.85
C ARG A 19 -9.84 8.95 6.19
N LYS A 20 -9.85 10.28 6.00
CA LYS A 20 -11.06 11.09 6.22
C LYS A 20 -12.15 10.74 5.23
N MET A 21 -11.79 10.51 3.97
CA MET A 21 -12.76 10.19 2.93
C MET A 21 -13.38 8.81 3.11
N ILE A 22 -12.58 7.77 3.38
CA ILE A 22 -13.15 6.44 3.62
C ILE A 22 -13.99 6.39 4.89
N THR A 23 -13.62 7.14 5.94
CA THR A 23 -14.43 7.28 7.15
C THR A 23 -15.76 7.98 6.86
N TYR A 24 -15.75 9.03 6.04
CA TYR A 24 -16.97 9.71 5.60
C TYR A 24 -17.87 8.78 4.80
N PHE A 25 -17.34 8.05 3.83
CA PHE A 25 -18.11 7.07 3.06
C PHE A 25 -18.71 5.98 3.94
N ALA A 26 -17.96 5.49 4.93
CA ALA A 26 -18.47 4.51 5.90
C ALA A 26 -19.58 5.06 6.81
N GLN A 27 -19.68 6.38 7.00
CA GLN A 27 -20.76 7.01 7.74
C GLN A 27 -22.05 7.12 6.89
N VAL A 28 -21.92 7.38 5.59
CA VAL A 28 -23.07 7.61 4.70
C VAL A 28 -23.57 6.33 4.03
N GLU A 29 -22.68 5.40 3.68
CA GLU A 29 -23.00 4.10 3.09
C GLU A 29 -22.16 2.97 3.73
N PRO A 30 -22.43 2.58 4.97
CA PRO A 30 -21.58 1.62 5.70
C PRO A 30 -21.51 0.24 5.03
N GLU A 31 -22.62 -0.26 4.45
CA GLU A 31 -22.64 -1.57 3.82
C GLU A 31 -21.86 -1.59 2.50
N THR A 32 -21.96 -0.54 1.71
CA THR A 32 -21.16 -0.37 0.49
C THR A 32 -19.67 -0.40 0.82
N VAL A 33 -19.24 0.38 1.81
CA VAL A 33 -17.82 0.40 2.21
C VAL A 33 -17.39 -0.96 2.78
N ARG A 34 -18.24 -1.63 3.56
CA ARG A 34 -17.95 -2.97 4.06
C ARG A 34 -17.74 -3.96 2.91
N GLN A 35 -18.59 -3.90 1.88
CA GLN A 35 -18.48 -4.76 0.71
C GLN A 35 -17.23 -4.43 -0.13
N MET A 36 -16.86 -3.14 -0.27
CA MET A 36 -15.60 -2.73 -0.92
C MET A 36 -14.41 -3.43 -0.26
N PHE A 37 -14.30 -3.40 1.07
CA PHE A 37 -13.20 -4.05 1.78
C PHE A 37 -13.26 -5.57 1.70
N ARG A 38 -14.43 -6.19 1.77
CA ARG A 38 -14.59 -7.64 1.57
C ARG A 38 -14.08 -8.06 0.18
N ASN A 39 -14.46 -7.32 -0.85
CA ASN A 39 -14.02 -7.59 -2.22
C ASN A 39 -12.52 -7.34 -2.40
N LEU A 40 -11.95 -6.35 -1.70
CA LEU A 40 -10.53 -6.06 -1.74
C LEU A 40 -9.70 -7.19 -1.12
N PHE A 41 -10.18 -7.75 -0.01
CA PHE A 41 -9.48 -8.81 0.73
C PHE A 41 -9.77 -10.22 0.20
N SER A 42 -10.79 -10.39 -0.67
CA SER A 42 -11.07 -11.67 -1.32
C SER A 42 -10.07 -11.93 -2.44
N GLU A 43 -9.44 -13.10 -2.45
CA GLU A 43 -8.47 -13.50 -3.47
C GLU A 43 -9.11 -14.16 -4.71
N ASP A 44 -10.45 -14.11 -4.84
CA ASP A 44 -11.19 -14.70 -5.97
C ASP A 44 -10.93 -13.96 -7.31
N ARG A 45 -10.30 -12.79 -7.26
CA ARG A 45 -9.94 -11.95 -8.40
C ARG A 45 -8.47 -11.55 -8.34
N SER A 46 -7.92 -11.19 -9.49
CA SER A 46 -6.57 -10.63 -9.56
C SER A 46 -6.41 -9.35 -8.71
N LEU A 47 -5.20 -9.06 -8.28
CA LEU A 47 -4.91 -7.87 -7.49
C LEU A 47 -5.31 -6.58 -8.22
N THR A 48 -5.02 -6.49 -9.53
CA THR A 48 -5.38 -5.34 -10.36
C THR A 48 -6.89 -5.12 -10.46
N GLU A 49 -7.67 -6.21 -10.60
CA GLU A 49 -9.14 -6.12 -10.61
C GLU A 49 -9.69 -5.66 -9.26
N ARG A 50 -9.15 -6.15 -8.15
CA ARG A 50 -9.56 -5.75 -6.80
C ARG A 50 -9.30 -4.28 -6.53
N ILE A 51 -8.10 -3.79 -6.90
CA ILE A 51 -7.72 -2.39 -6.77
C ILE A 51 -8.61 -1.50 -7.64
N SER A 52 -8.79 -1.87 -8.89
CA SER A 52 -9.64 -1.12 -9.85
C SER A 52 -11.09 -1.05 -9.38
N ALA A 53 -11.65 -2.16 -8.92
CA ALA A 53 -13.03 -2.21 -8.40
C ALA A 53 -13.20 -1.33 -7.16
N PHE A 54 -12.22 -1.34 -6.24
CA PHE A 54 -12.26 -0.49 -5.05
C PHE A 54 -12.22 0.99 -5.39
N SER A 55 -11.35 1.39 -6.32
CA SER A 55 -11.23 2.77 -6.80
C SER A 55 -12.51 3.24 -7.50
N LEU A 56 -13.08 2.41 -8.37
CA LEU A 56 -14.31 2.70 -9.10
C LEU A 56 -15.51 2.90 -8.16
N GLU A 57 -15.64 2.07 -7.13
CA GLU A 57 -16.71 2.22 -6.14
C GLU A 57 -16.51 3.49 -5.29
N ALA A 58 -15.26 3.85 -4.97
CA ALA A 58 -14.95 5.11 -4.30
C ALA A 58 -15.32 6.34 -5.14
N ASP A 59 -15.14 6.29 -6.48
CA ASP A 59 -15.64 7.31 -7.41
C ASP A 59 -17.18 7.40 -7.39
N GLY A 60 -17.85 6.25 -7.37
CA GLY A 60 -19.30 6.17 -7.24
C GLY A 60 -19.80 6.81 -5.95
N LEU A 61 -19.18 6.48 -4.81
CA LEU A 61 -19.49 7.07 -3.50
C LEU A 61 -19.26 8.58 -3.50
N LEU A 62 -18.12 9.04 -4.06
CA LEU A 62 -17.86 10.48 -4.19
C LEU A 62 -18.92 11.17 -5.01
N SER A 63 -19.31 10.61 -6.13
CA SER A 63 -20.33 11.18 -7.02
C SER A 63 -21.70 11.31 -6.35
N ARG A 64 -22.10 10.30 -5.58
CA ARG A 64 -23.39 10.27 -4.87
C ARG A 64 -23.43 11.20 -3.64
N HIS A 65 -22.29 11.33 -2.93
CA HIS A 65 -22.23 11.99 -1.61
C HIS A 65 -21.40 13.26 -1.57
N LYS A 66 -21.05 13.82 -2.72
CA LYS A 66 -20.34 15.09 -2.80
C LYS A 66 -21.17 16.24 -2.26
N THR A 67 -20.83 16.74 -1.07
CA THR A 67 -21.57 17.79 -0.38
C THR A 67 -21.05 19.22 -0.69
N LYS A 68 -19.79 19.34 -1.17
CA LYS A 68 -19.14 20.63 -1.44
C LYS A 68 -18.38 20.57 -2.77
N ALA A 69 -18.36 21.69 -3.48
CA ALA A 69 -17.59 21.82 -4.74
C ALA A 69 -16.07 21.52 -4.54
N SER A 70 -15.55 21.73 -3.32
CA SER A 70 -14.16 21.44 -2.95
C SER A 70 -13.86 19.94 -2.80
N MET A 71 -14.87 19.07 -2.66
CA MET A 71 -14.70 17.61 -2.65
C MET A 71 -14.48 17.12 -4.08
N LYS A 72 -13.25 17.20 -4.56
CA LYS A 72 -12.91 16.86 -5.95
C LYS A 72 -12.38 15.44 -6.12
N ARG A 73 -11.90 14.81 -5.06
CA ARG A 73 -11.21 13.49 -5.09
C ARG A 73 -11.58 12.67 -3.87
N HIS A 74 -11.67 11.35 -4.05
CA HIS A 74 -11.87 10.39 -2.96
C HIS A 74 -10.55 10.00 -2.27
N TYR A 75 -9.39 10.28 -2.88
CA TYR A 75 -8.03 9.96 -2.39
C TYR A 75 -7.74 8.46 -2.15
N GLN A 76 -8.60 7.56 -2.65
CA GLN A 76 -8.34 6.12 -2.60
C GLN A 76 -7.50 5.73 -3.83
N SER A 77 -6.22 6.09 -3.83
CA SER A 77 -5.25 5.73 -4.87
C SER A 77 -4.72 4.31 -4.65
N ASP A 78 -4.03 3.75 -5.65
CA ASP A 78 -3.37 2.44 -5.57
C ASP A 78 -2.49 2.33 -4.32
N ARG A 79 -1.70 3.38 -4.01
CA ARG A 79 -0.93 3.46 -2.76
C ARG A 79 -1.80 3.26 -1.53
N THR A 80 -2.92 3.98 -1.45
CA THR A 80 -3.83 3.91 -0.29
C THR A 80 -4.45 2.53 -0.17
N ILE A 81 -4.90 1.96 -1.30
CA ILE A 81 -5.53 0.65 -1.35
C ILE A 81 -4.53 -0.45 -0.96
N CYS A 82 -3.30 -0.39 -1.47
CA CYS A 82 -2.23 -1.31 -1.08
C CYS A 82 -1.87 -1.18 0.41
N THR A 83 -1.94 0.03 0.98
CA THR A 83 -1.75 0.22 2.43
C THR A 83 -2.84 -0.51 3.24
N TYR A 84 -4.08 -0.56 2.77
CA TYR A 84 -5.12 -1.37 3.43
C TYR A 84 -4.84 -2.86 3.35
N LEU A 85 -4.38 -3.35 2.20
CA LEU A 85 -3.97 -4.75 2.04
C LEU A 85 -2.83 -5.08 3.00
N PHE A 86 -1.80 -4.25 3.04
CA PHE A 86 -0.67 -4.41 3.95
C PHE A 86 -1.08 -4.41 5.43
N PHE A 87 -2.05 -3.58 5.86
CA PHE A 87 -2.50 -3.58 7.26
C PHE A 87 -3.19 -4.88 7.69
N VAL A 88 -3.80 -5.58 6.77
CA VAL A 88 -4.53 -6.82 7.06
C VAL A 88 -3.65 -8.04 6.83
N HIS A 89 -2.79 -7.99 5.83
CA HIS A 89 -1.93 -9.08 5.39
C HIS A 89 -0.49 -8.60 5.16
N PRO A 90 0.21 -8.14 6.22
CA PRO A 90 1.59 -7.66 6.10
C PRO A 90 2.58 -8.76 5.67
N GLU A 91 2.17 -10.03 5.81
CA GLU A 91 2.92 -11.21 5.36
C GLU A 91 2.73 -11.54 3.86
N GLN A 92 1.89 -10.78 3.14
CA GLN A 92 1.58 -11.02 1.72
C GLN A 92 1.79 -9.79 0.85
N TYR A 93 1.65 -8.59 1.42
CA TYR A 93 1.69 -7.34 0.66
C TYR A 93 2.79 -6.42 1.15
N TYR A 94 3.25 -5.54 0.23
CA TYR A 94 4.23 -4.50 0.48
C TYR A 94 3.60 -3.11 0.44
N ILE A 95 4.25 -2.11 1.04
CA ILE A 95 3.80 -0.71 1.02
C ILE A 95 4.16 -0.07 -0.32
N TYR A 96 3.26 -0.22 -1.29
CA TYR A 96 3.43 0.31 -2.63
C TYR A 96 3.43 1.84 -2.66
N GLN A 97 4.36 2.42 -3.41
CA GLN A 97 4.38 3.81 -3.84
C GLN A 97 4.96 3.90 -5.26
N PHE A 98 4.24 4.54 -6.19
CA PHE A 98 4.70 4.68 -7.58
C PHE A 98 6.12 5.28 -7.70
N ARG A 99 6.40 6.32 -6.89
CA ARG A 99 7.73 6.93 -6.87
C ARG A 99 8.80 5.95 -6.38
N LYS A 100 8.52 5.16 -5.35
CA LYS A 100 9.43 4.14 -4.81
C LYS A 100 9.72 3.07 -5.87
N LEU A 101 8.69 2.58 -6.58
CA LEU A 101 8.88 1.63 -7.68
C LEU A 101 9.82 2.20 -8.74
N ARG A 102 9.56 3.42 -9.22
CA ARG A 102 10.36 4.04 -10.28
C ARG A 102 11.80 4.30 -9.83
N ASP A 103 12.00 4.86 -8.64
CA ASP A 103 13.31 5.23 -8.12
C ASP A 103 14.12 3.94 -7.84
N PHE A 104 13.49 2.89 -7.33
CA PHE A 104 14.13 1.59 -7.08
C PHE A 104 14.48 0.87 -8.39
N ALA A 105 13.58 0.83 -9.36
CA ALA A 105 13.86 0.23 -10.67
C ALA A 105 15.06 0.90 -11.35
N ALA A 106 15.17 2.23 -11.25
CA ALA A 106 16.32 2.97 -11.77
C ALA A 106 17.62 2.62 -11.03
N GLU A 107 17.56 2.38 -9.72
CA GLU A 107 18.71 2.03 -8.89
C GLU A 107 19.31 0.67 -9.24
N ILE A 108 18.47 -0.27 -9.64
CA ILE A 108 18.89 -1.64 -10.01
C ILE A 108 18.96 -1.86 -11.53
N ASP A 109 18.98 -0.78 -12.33
CA ASP A 109 18.99 -0.84 -13.80
C ASP A 109 17.86 -1.72 -14.40
N TYR A 110 16.69 -1.77 -13.73
CA TYR A 110 15.53 -2.51 -14.19
C TYR A 110 14.76 -1.71 -15.25
N ASP A 111 14.58 -2.31 -16.44
CA ASP A 111 13.80 -1.70 -17.53
C ASP A 111 12.31 -1.68 -17.18
N LEU A 112 11.85 -0.53 -16.69
CA LEU A 112 10.51 -0.33 -16.18
C LEU A 112 9.65 0.46 -17.16
N ASP A 113 8.71 -0.22 -17.82
CA ASP A 113 7.59 0.45 -18.51
C ASP A 113 6.45 0.67 -17.50
N CYS A 114 6.30 1.92 -17.04
CA CYS A 114 5.27 2.24 -16.05
C CYS A 114 4.59 3.57 -16.35
N LYS A 115 3.28 3.62 -16.11
CA LYS A 115 2.45 4.81 -16.23
C LYS A 115 1.72 5.08 -14.92
N MET A 116 1.84 6.30 -14.40
CA MET A 116 1.16 6.68 -13.15
C MET A 116 -0.34 6.39 -13.20
N GLY A 117 -0.86 5.70 -12.20
CA GLY A 117 -2.27 5.33 -12.09
C GLY A 117 -2.64 4.03 -12.81
N ASP A 118 -1.66 3.29 -13.33
CA ASP A 118 -1.87 1.94 -13.84
C ASP A 118 -1.76 0.92 -12.68
N PRO A 119 -2.82 0.18 -12.35
CA PRO A 119 -2.77 -0.84 -11.29
C PRO A 119 -1.75 -1.95 -11.54
N GLN A 120 -1.33 -2.16 -12.80
CA GLN A 120 -0.28 -3.14 -13.14
C GLN A 120 1.06 -2.81 -12.47
N ASN A 121 1.34 -1.53 -12.21
CA ASN A 121 2.53 -1.11 -11.47
C ASN A 121 2.60 -1.73 -10.08
N VAL A 122 1.45 -2.00 -9.46
CA VAL A 122 1.41 -2.67 -8.15
C VAL A 122 1.92 -4.09 -8.26
N CYS A 123 1.48 -4.84 -9.27
CA CYS A 123 1.97 -6.21 -9.52
C CYS A 123 3.47 -6.21 -9.78
N THR A 124 3.96 -5.32 -10.63
CA THR A 124 5.40 -5.17 -10.90
C THR A 124 6.18 -4.86 -9.62
N TYR A 125 5.65 -3.97 -8.76
CA TYR A 125 6.30 -3.68 -7.47
C TYR A 125 6.34 -4.90 -6.55
N MET A 126 5.24 -5.66 -6.45
CA MET A 126 5.19 -6.89 -5.64
C MET A 126 6.21 -7.93 -6.14
N GLU A 127 6.30 -8.11 -7.47
CA GLU A 127 7.27 -9.04 -8.09
C GLU A 127 8.73 -8.62 -7.81
N LEU A 128 9.06 -7.33 -7.95
CA LEU A 128 10.38 -6.83 -7.62
C LEU A 128 10.71 -6.96 -6.13
N ALA A 129 9.76 -6.65 -5.26
CA ALA A 129 9.93 -6.80 -3.83
C ALA A 129 10.15 -8.26 -3.41
N GLU A 130 9.47 -9.22 -4.07
CA GLU A 130 9.71 -10.65 -3.85
C GLU A 130 11.13 -11.07 -4.26
N GLN A 131 11.68 -10.51 -5.34
CA GLN A 131 13.06 -10.76 -5.73
C GLN A 131 14.03 -10.22 -4.65
N VAL A 132 13.84 -8.99 -4.19
CA VAL A 132 14.63 -8.42 -3.08
C VAL A 132 14.50 -9.27 -1.81
N ARG A 133 13.30 -9.71 -1.47
CA ARG A 133 13.08 -10.57 -0.30
C ARG A 133 13.87 -11.89 -0.38
N ASN A 134 13.96 -12.46 -1.57
CA ASN A 134 14.75 -13.67 -1.77
C ASN A 134 16.24 -13.41 -1.53
N GLU A 135 16.77 -12.26 -1.94
CA GLU A 135 18.16 -11.87 -1.66
C GLU A 135 18.36 -11.59 -0.15
N VAL A 136 17.46 -10.85 0.48
CA VAL A 136 17.50 -10.58 1.93
C VAL A 136 17.52 -11.87 2.75
N ARG A 137 16.78 -12.90 2.34
CA ARG A 137 16.81 -14.22 2.97
C ARG A 137 18.17 -14.93 2.90
N GLN A 138 18.96 -14.61 1.90
CA GLN A 138 20.31 -15.18 1.72
C GLN A 138 21.38 -14.43 2.53
N ASP A 139 21.02 -13.33 3.20
CA ASP A 139 21.89 -12.56 4.08
C ASP A 139 21.49 -12.77 5.56
N PRO A 140 21.95 -13.86 6.20
CA PRO A 140 21.61 -14.16 7.59
C PRO A 140 22.20 -13.15 8.58
N GLU A 141 23.28 -12.45 8.22
CA GLU A 141 23.91 -11.44 9.07
C GLU A 141 23.00 -10.21 9.18
N LEU A 142 22.49 -9.69 8.04
CA LEU A 142 21.50 -8.62 8.01
C LEU A 142 20.25 -8.97 8.83
N VAL A 143 19.69 -10.16 8.56
CA VAL A 143 18.47 -10.62 9.25
C VAL A 143 18.69 -10.71 10.76
N GLN A 144 19.83 -11.27 11.20
CA GLN A 144 20.15 -11.39 12.61
C GLN A 144 20.40 -10.04 13.28
N GLU A 145 21.08 -9.12 12.59
CA GLU A 145 21.31 -7.77 13.10
C GLU A 145 20.00 -7.04 13.34
N VAL A 146 19.09 -7.06 12.36
CA VAL A 146 17.77 -6.41 12.50
C VAL A 146 16.98 -7.07 13.63
N LYS A 147 16.89 -8.40 13.68
CA LYS A 147 16.16 -9.12 14.75
C LYS A 147 16.71 -8.79 16.14
N SER A 148 18.01 -8.56 16.27
CA SER A 148 18.63 -8.22 17.56
C SER A 148 18.22 -6.83 18.10
N LYS A 149 17.72 -5.94 17.22
CA LYS A 149 17.28 -4.57 17.57
C LYS A 149 15.77 -4.46 17.82
N LEU A 150 15.01 -5.51 17.47
CA LEU A 150 13.57 -5.55 17.71
C LEU A 150 13.26 -6.04 19.12
N ASP A 151 12.23 -5.47 19.73
CA ASP A 151 11.71 -5.91 21.01
C ASP A 151 10.32 -6.56 20.86
N ASN A 152 9.75 -7.01 21.98
CA ASN A 152 8.46 -7.71 22.00
C ASN A 152 7.24 -6.82 21.69
N THR A 153 7.43 -5.53 21.47
CA THR A 153 6.37 -4.59 21.03
C THR A 153 6.32 -4.45 19.52
N CYS A 154 7.38 -4.90 18.83
CA CYS A 154 7.47 -4.87 17.38
C CYS A 154 6.67 -6.02 16.76
N TYR A 155 6.16 -5.80 15.54
CA TYR A 155 5.56 -6.87 14.74
C TYR A 155 6.63 -7.91 14.39
N SER A 156 6.28 -9.20 14.55
CA SER A 156 7.16 -10.33 14.18
C SER A 156 7.14 -10.50 12.66
N ASP A 157 8.13 -9.96 11.97
CA ASP A 157 8.28 -10.06 10.51
C ASP A 157 9.01 -11.36 10.11
N GLU A 158 8.35 -12.49 10.35
CA GLU A 158 8.94 -13.82 10.04
C GLU A 158 9.17 -14.03 8.55
N GLN A 159 8.34 -13.41 7.73
CA GLN A 159 8.41 -13.51 6.27
C GLN A 159 9.32 -12.47 5.63
N LEU A 160 9.87 -11.53 6.40
CA LEU A 160 10.79 -10.48 5.99
C LEU A 160 10.18 -9.45 5.02
N HIS A 161 8.86 -9.26 5.01
CA HIS A 161 8.20 -8.29 4.15
C HIS A 161 8.50 -6.86 4.58
N LEU A 162 8.45 -6.57 5.90
CA LEU A 162 8.79 -5.24 6.42
C LEU A 162 10.27 -4.92 6.20
N LEU A 163 11.16 -5.87 6.50
CA LEU A 163 12.59 -5.69 6.25
C LEU A 163 12.86 -5.45 4.76
N THR A 164 12.17 -6.15 3.88
CA THR A 164 12.28 -5.95 2.43
C THR A 164 11.83 -4.55 2.01
N ASP A 165 10.69 -4.07 2.53
CA ASP A 165 10.21 -2.71 2.28
C ASP A 165 11.21 -1.65 2.77
N ASP A 166 11.87 -1.87 3.91
CA ASP A 166 12.90 -0.99 4.43
C ASP A 166 14.15 -1.00 3.54
N VAL A 167 14.62 -2.17 3.09
CA VAL A 167 15.75 -2.27 2.14
C VAL A 167 15.46 -1.49 0.87
N ILE A 168 14.28 -1.68 0.26
CA ILE A 168 13.87 -0.92 -0.94
C ILE A 168 13.77 0.58 -0.64
N TYR A 169 13.22 0.97 0.51
CA TYR A 169 13.08 2.37 0.88
C TYR A 169 14.44 3.04 1.07
N PHE A 170 15.35 2.42 1.81
CA PHE A 170 16.65 3.01 2.11
C PHE A 170 17.57 3.05 0.89
N SER A 171 17.54 2.03 0.01
CA SER A 171 18.31 2.07 -1.24
C SER A 171 17.94 3.29 -2.09
N CYS A 172 16.67 3.68 -2.16
CA CYS A 172 16.24 4.91 -2.84
C CYS A 172 16.66 6.21 -2.15
N GLN A 173 17.21 6.19 -0.93
CA GLN A 173 17.65 7.40 -0.21
C GLN A 173 19.16 7.65 -0.30
N ILE A 174 19.95 6.61 -0.56
CA ILE A 174 21.42 6.68 -0.50
C ILE A 174 21.99 7.63 -1.57
N HIS A 175 21.30 7.78 -2.71
CA HIS A 175 21.75 8.59 -3.85
C HIS A 175 21.05 9.95 -3.98
N ARG A 176 20.43 10.44 -2.92
CA ARG A 176 19.83 11.79 -2.83
C ARG A 176 20.65 12.71 -1.97
#